data_92d357b2da4f89286ac374bdb487dd72
#
_entry.id   92d357b2da4f89286ac374bdb487dd72
#
_cell.length_a   1.000
_cell.length_b   1.000
_cell.length_c   1.000
_cell.angle_alpha   90.00
_cell.angle_beta   90.00
_cell.angle_gamma   90.00
#
_symmetry.space_group_name_H-M   'P 1'
#
loop_
_entity.id
_entity.type
_entity.pdbx_description
1 polymer ?
#
loop_
_entity_poly.entity_id
_entity_poly.type
_entity_poly.pdbx_seq_one_letter_code
_entity_poly.pdbx_strand_id
1 'polypeptide(L)'
;MTGMLRVLLMLLCLPGVAQAHLLNMTRINVTVSDEGQAVVTMDVDLTKAMEGGKAYYALTQISEPQQSPRFAQLIVGLEQASRFTLGDEQLSWQFSAVSWPDAPAEDFTSGLAWPMTRFVFTLDLPDDFTQSALVAVFSDAFKFEEPIALNISYNSEQVTLSRWLVRNQASPAFYFNAQPPAEGLASADVQLWANYLKQGMLHIVPFGWDHALFVLGLFLGVASLRQLALLITGFTLA
;
A
#
# COMPACT_ATOMS: atom_id res chain seq x y z
N MET A 1 -35.73 10.76 -30.87
CA MET A 1 -34.29 11.03 -30.57
C MET A 1 -34.05 12.10 -29.51
N THR A 2 -34.91 13.08 -29.28
CA THR A 2 -34.70 14.16 -28.32
C THR A 2 -34.90 13.81 -26.84
N GLY A 3 -35.74 12.80 -26.53
CA GLY A 3 -35.97 12.39 -25.13
C GLY A 3 -34.85 11.57 -24.53
N MET A 4 -34.27 10.64 -25.27
CA MET A 4 -33.18 9.77 -24.85
C MET A 4 -31.88 10.55 -24.63
N LEU A 5 -31.61 11.59 -25.44
CA LEU A 5 -30.48 12.49 -25.28
C LEU A 5 -30.60 13.35 -24.00
N ARG A 6 -31.79 13.78 -23.63
CA ARG A 6 -32.05 14.54 -22.39
C ARG A 6 -31.88 13.69 -21.14
N VAL A 7 -32.30 12.43 -21.16
CA VAL A 7 -32.12 11.48 -20.09
C VAL A 7 -30.63 11.13 -19.94
N LEU A 8 -29.88 10.96 -21.01
CA LEU A 8 -28.45 10.73 -21.02
C LEU A 8 -27.68 11.96 -20.45
N LEU A 9 -28.09 13.18 -20.84
CA LEU A 9 -27.53 14.41 -20.31
C LEU A 9 -27.86 14.63 -18.81
N MET A 10 -29.06 14.24 -18.34
CA MET A 10 -29.40 14.26 -16.92
C MET A 10 -28.60 13.23 -16.10
N LEU A 11 -28.33 12.06 -16.64
CA LEU A 11 -27.46 11.04 -16.00
C LEU A 11 -26.00 11.48 -15.94
N LEU A 12 -25.51 12.25 -16.92
CA LEU A 12 -24.19 12.88 -16.92
C LEU A 12 -24.07 14.07 -15.95
N CYS A 13 -25.19 14.70 -15.59
CA CYS A 13 -25.24 15.81 -14.64
C CYS A 13 -25.52 15.39 -13.20
N LEU A 14 -25.69 14.10 -12.93
CA LEU A 14 -25.57 13.60 -11.56
C LEU A 14 -24.07 13.64 -11.21
N PRO A 15 -23.58 14.59 -10.41
CA PRO A 15 -22.33 14.42 -9.69
C PRO A 15 -22.64 13.33 -8.64
N GLY A 16 -22.79 12.12 -9.14
CA GLY A 16 -22.75 10.97 -8.27
C GLY A 16 -21.46 11.14 -7.49
N VAL A 17 -21.55 11.07 -6.21
CA VAL A 17 -20.45 10.88 -5.30
C VAL A 17 -19.74 9.58 -5.74
N ALA A 18 -19.09 9.63 -6.89
CA ALA A 18 -18.00 8.71 -7.20
C ALA A 18 -16.89 9.10 -6.25
N GLN A 19 -17.08 8.75 -4.99
CA GLN A 19 -15.96 8.58 -4.11
C GLN A 19 -15.19 7.43 -4.75
N ALA A 20 -14.17 7.80 -5.53
CA ALA A 20 -13.11 6.88 -5.82
C ALA A 20 -12.68 6.37 -4.45
N HIS A 21 -13.07 5.14 -4.11
CA HIS A 21 -12.66 4.52 -2.86
C HIS A 21 -11.14 4.58 -2.88
N LEU A 22 -10.57 5.45 -2.04
CA LEU A 22 -9.15 5.43 -1.76
C LEU A 22 -8.87 3.99 -1.35
N LEU A 23 -8.03 3.30 -2.12
CA LEU A 23 -7.67 1.93 -1.82
C LEU A 23 -7.18 1.88 -0.38
N ASN A 24 -7.86 1.11 0.46
CA ASN A 24 -7.34 0.81 1.79
C ASN A 24 -6.02 0.05 1.57
N MET A 25 -4.91 0.67 1.90
CA MET A 25 -3.58 0.10 1.71
C MET A 25 -2.68 0.44 2.89
N THR A 26 -1.87 -0.49 3.27
CA THR A 26 -0.78 -0.24 4.22
C THR A 26 0.27 0.65 3.54
N ARG A 27 0.72 1.71 4.22
CA ARG A 27 1.82 2.55 3.75
C ARG A 27 2.99 2.44 4.70
N ILE A 28 4.16 2.19 4.15
CA ILE A 28 5.40 2.05 4.90
C ILE A 28 6.42 2.99 4.27
N ASN A 29 6.90 3.95 5.07
CA ASN A 29 7.94 4.87 4.65
C ASN A 29 9.17 4.65 5.51
N VAL A 30 10.31 4.44 4.87
CA VAL A 30 11.62 4.33 5.49
C VAL A 30 12.43 5.54 5.08
N THR A 31 12.80 6.38 6.05
CA THR A 31 13.64 7.55 5.82
C THR A 31 14.97 7.32 6.51
N VAL A 32 16.04 7.33 5.73
CA VAL A 32 17.41 7.12 6.23
C VAL A 32 18.15 8.45 6.24
N SER A 33 18.78 8.76 7.36
CA SER A 33 19.66 9.93 7.53
C SER A 33 21.10 9.59 7.17
N ASP A 34 21.92 10.62 7.01
CA ASP A 34 23.36 10.50 6.73
C ASP A 34 24.14 9.88 7.89
N GLU A 35 23.57 9.98 9.10
CA GLU A 35 24.16 9.45 10.34
C GLU A 35 23.82 7.96 10.57
N GLY A 36 23.19 7.29 9.58
CA GLY A 36 22.84 5.87 9.69
C GLY A 36 21.60 5.59 10.54
N GLN A 37 20.80 6.59 10.87
CA GLN A 37 19.51 6.38 11.53
C GLN A 37 18.42 6.22 10.48
N ALA A 38 17.62 5.17 10.60
CA ALA A 38 16.44 4.98 9.77
C ALA A 38 15.17 5.07 10.62
N VAL A 39 14.23 5.90 10.16
CA VAL A 39 12.89 6.00 10.73
C VAL A 39 11.92 5.27 9.82
N VAL A 40 11.19 4.31 10.36
CA VAL A 40 10.14 3.57 9.68
C VAL A 40 8.80 4.04 10.20
N THR A 41 7.98 4.64 9.32
CA THR A 41 6.59 4.95 9.63
C THR A 41 5.68 3.98 8.91
N MET A 42 4.73 3.38 9.64
CA MET A 42 3.74 2.45 9.11
C MET A 42 2.34 3.00 9.36
N ASP A 43 1.61 3.35 8.30
CA ASP A 43 0.19 3.68 8.37
C ASP A 43 -0.60 2.40 8.08
N VAL A 44 -1.32 1.90 9.09
CA VAL A 44 -1.97 0.58 9.06
C VAL A 44 -3.42 0.69 9.52
N ASP A 45 -4.34 0.10 8.76
CA ASP A 45 -5.68 -0.17 9.23
C ASP A 45 -5.66 -1.43 10.12
N LEU A 46 -6.04 -1.27 11.38
CA LEU A 46 -6.03 -2.36 12.35
C LEU A 46 -7.32 -3.18 12.38
N THR A 47 -8.31 -2.87 11.55
CA THR A 47 -9.63 -3.52 11.59
C THR A 47 -9.52 -5.05 11.50
N LYS A 48 -8.69 -5.56 10.58
CA LYS A 48 -8.47 -7.01 10.44
C LYS A 48 -7.61 -7.61 11.55
N ALA A 49 -6.62 -6.86 12.03
CA ALA A 49 -5.73 -7.32 13.10
C ALA A 49 -6.44 -7.34 14.46
N MET A 50 -7.43 -6.46 14.66
CA MET A 50 -8.19 -6.33 15.91
C MET A 50 -9.50 -7.11 15.90
N GLU A 51 -9.78 -7.90 14.84
CA GLU A 51 -11.04 -8.66 14.71
C GLU A 51 -12.29 -7.78 14.66
N GLY A 52 -12.16 -6.57 14.12
CA GLY A 52 -13.25 -5.67 13.84
C GLY A 52 -13.06 -4.24 14.33
N GLY A 53 -13.78 -3.31 13.70
CA GLY A 53 -13.67 -1.88 13.95
C GLY A 53 -14.01 -1.43 15.36
N LYS A 54 -14.94 -2.12 16.05
CA LYS A 54 -15.29 -1.81 17.45
C LYS A 54 -14.11 -2.03 18.39
N ALA A 55 -13.39 -3.14 18.21
CA ALA A 55 -12.22 -3.46 19.02
C ALA A 55 -11.05 -2.52 18.69
N TYR A 56 -10.92 -2.14 17.42
CA TYR A 56 -9.95 -1.15 17.01
C TYR A 56 -10.25 0.22 17.64
N TYR A 57 -11.48 0.73 17.52
CA TYR A 57 -11.88 1.99 18.15
C TYR A 57 -11.63 1.97 19.66
N ALA A 58 -12.01 0.89 20.36
CA ALA A 58 -11.78 0.76 21.78
C ALA A 58 -10.29 0.87 22.17
N LEU A 59 -9.37 0.36 21.32
CA LEU A 59 -7.94 0.48 21.54
C LEU A 59 -7.47 1.94 21.44
N THR A 60 -8.02 2.73 20.49
CA THR A 60 -7.66 4.14 20.33
C THR A 60 -8.06 5.02 21.51
N GLN A 61 -9.01 4.57 22.35
CA GLN A 61 -9.50 5.31 23.51
C GLN A 61 -8.67 5.05 24.79
N ILE A 62 -7.65 4.18 24.72
CA ILE A 62 -6.79 3.88 25.88
C ILE A 62 -5.78 5.01 26.04
N SER A 63 -5.76 5.65 27.22
CA SER A 63 -4.87 6.78 27.51
C SER A 63 -3.37 6.40 27.48
N GLU A 64 -3.05 5.18 27.91
CA GLU A 64 -1.68 4.65 27.96
C GLU A 64 -1.61 3.30 27.23
N PRO A 65 -1.66 3.32 25.87
CA PRO A 65 -1.74 2.10 25.06
C PRO A 65 -0.57 1.14 25.31
N GLN A 66 0.62 1.67 25.62
CA GLN A 66 1.83 0.87 25.88
C GLN A 66 1.67 -0.09 27.08
N GLN A 67 0.77 0.22 28.01
CA GLN A 67 0.47 -0.66 29.14
C GLN A 67 -0.57 -1.76 28.80
N SER A 68 -1.19 -1.68 27.62
CA SER A 68 -2.17 -2.66 27.18
C SER A 68 -1.47 -3.90 26.63
N PRO A 69 -1.77 -5.12 27.15
CA PRO A 69 -1.25 -6.37 26.58
C PRO A 69 -1.60 -6.53 25.10
N ARG A 70 -2.76 -6.02 24.69
CA ARG A 70 -3.23 -6.08 23.30
C ARG A 70 -2.41 -5.19 22.40
N PHE A 71 -2.02 -4.02 22.85
CA PHE A 71 -1.11 -3.15 22.13
C PHE A 71 0.28 -3.78 22.01
N ALA A 72 0.80 -4.36 23.08
CA ALA A 72 2.08 -5.09 23.05
C ALA A 72 2.07 -6.23 22.02
N GLN A 73 0.97 -6.98 21.93
CA GLN A 73 0.79 -8.03 20.91
C GLN A 73 0.78 -7.47 19.49
N LEU A 74 0.20 -6.29 19.27
CA LEU A 74 0.25 -5.62 17.95
C LEU A 74 1.66 -5.25 17.55
N ILE A 75 2.44 -4.67 18.47
CA ILE A 75 3.84 -4.31 18.20
C ILE A 75 4.66 -5.56 17.86
N VAL A 76 4.56 -6.61 18.67
CA VAL A 76 5.23 -7.88 18.39
C VAL A 76 4.81 -8.46 17.04
N GLY A 77 3.51 -8.39 16.71
CA GLY A 77 2.99 -8.86 15.42
C GLY A 77 3.57 -8.07 14.24
N LEU A 78 3.66 -6.74 14.36
CA LEU A 78 4.28 -5.88 13.35
C LEU A 78 5.76 -6.20 13.18
N GLU A 79 6.49 -6.37 14.29
CA GLU A 79 7.90 -6.72 14.30
C GLU A 79 8.16 -8.09 13.65
N GLN A 80 7.38 -9.09 13.99
CA GLN A 80 7.52 -10.44 13.41
C GLN A 80 7.14 -10.50 11.93
N ALA A 81 6.19 -9.67 11.52
CA ALA A 81 5.72 -9.62 10.15
C ALA A 81 6.63 -8.82 9.22
N SER A 82 7.43 -7.92 9.75
CA SER A 82 8.23 -6.97 8.96
C SER A 82 9.71 -7.23 9.16
N ARG A 83 10.38 -7.61 8.12
CA ARG A 83 11.81 -7.89 8.12
C ARG A 83 12.53 -6.91 7.22
N PHE A 84 13.52 -6.22 7.78
CA PHE A 84 14.45 -5.38 7.05
C PHE A 84 15.84 -6.03 7.11
N THR A 85 16.49 -6.19 5.96
CA THR A 85 17.85 -6.72 5.86
C THR A 85 18.76 -5.73 5.15
N LEU A 86 19.98 -5.63 5.61
CA LEU A 86 21.04 -4.86 4.97
C LEU A 86 22.12 -5.86 4.52
N GLY A 87 22.20 -6.11 3.22
CA GLY A 87 22.92 -7.28 2.72
C GLY A 87 22.33 -8.56 3.29
N ASP A 88 23.15 -9.35 3.97
CA ASP A 88 22.75 -10.61 4.62
C ASP A 88 22.33 -10.44 6.09
N GLU A 89 22.53 -9.24 6.66
CA GLU A 89 22.25 -8.98 8.08
C GLU A 89 20.78 -8.52 8.27
N GLN A 90 20.09 -9.16 9.22
CA GLN A 90 18.77 -8.71 9.63
C GLN A 90 18.88 -7.56 10.61
N LEU A 91 18.26 -6.43 10.31
CA LEU A 91 18.24 -5.25 11.16
C LEU A 91 17.26 -5.45 12.32
N SER A 92 17.68 -5.02 13.50
CA SER A 92 16.80 -4.84 14.65
C SER A 92 16.16 -3.46 14.59
N TRP A 93 14.93 -3.36 15.07
CA TRP A 93 14.20 -2.11 15.11
C TRP A 93 13.44 -1.98 16.43
N GLN A 94 13.17 -0.76 16.84
CA GLN A 94 12.55 -0.46 18.11
C GLN A 94 11.31 0.41 17.89
N PHE A 95 10.22 0.05 18.58
CA PHE A 95 9.03 0.88 18.62
C PHE A 95 9.33 2.22 19.29
N SER A 96 8.95 3.33 18.66
CA SER A 96 9.20 4.69 19.15
C SER A 96 7.91 5.41 19.52
N ALA A 97 6.89 5.37 18.66
CA ALA A 97 5.66 6.12 18.88
C ALA A 97 4.46 5.52 18.14
N VAL A 98 3.26 5.87 18.61
CA VAL A 98 1.99 5.60 17.93
C VAL A 98 1.18 6.88 17.85
N SER A 99 0.50 7.07 16.71
CA SER A 99 -0.49 8.13 16.52
C SER A 99 -1.78 7.50 16.04
N TRP A 100 -2.84 7.69 16.82
CA TRP A 100 -4.17 7.18 16.51
C TRP A 100 -4.88 8.08 15.50
N PRO A 101 -5.79 7.53 14.66
CA PRO A 101 -6.63 8.33 13.79
C PRO A 101 -7.61 9.18 14.61
N ASP A 102 -7.74 10.44 14.24
CA ASP A 102 -8.79 11.32 14.75
C ASP A 102 -10.06 11.11 13.90
N ALA A 103 -10.83 10.09 14.27
CA ALA A 103 -12.01 9.67 13.53
C ALA A 103 -13.14 9.23 14.49
N PRO A 104 -14.41 9.50 14.15
CA PRO A 104 -15.55 9.06 14.97
C PRO A 104 -15.72 7.53 14.94
N ALA A 105 -16.36 6.97 15.96
CA ALA A 105 -16.57 5.52 16.09
C ALA A 105 -17.23 4.87 14.87
N GLU A 106 -18.06 5.62 14.16
CA GLU A 106 -18.76 5.17 12.95
C GLU A 106 -17.82 4.82 11.81
N ASP A 107 -16.72 5.56 11.65
CA ASP A 107 -15.74 5.36 10.60
C ASP A 107 -15.02 4.01 10.75
N PHE A 108 -14.83 3.54 11.98
CA PHE A 108 -14.23 2.23 12.24
C PHE A 108 -15.14 1.04 11.90
N THR A 109 -16.46 1.27 11.80
CA THR A 109 -17.44 0.20 11.63
C THR A 109 -18.23 0.25 10.34
N SER A 110 -18.24 1.38 9.65
CA SER A 110 -19.04 1.61 8.44
C SER A 110 -18.53 0.85 7.22
N GLY A 111 -17.22 0.53 7.16
CA GLY A 111 -16.55 0.02 5.97
C GLY A 111 -16.44 1.04 4.83
N LEU A 112 -16.80 2.30 5.08
CA LEU A 112 -16.73 3.41 4.13
C LEU A 112 -15.52 4.31 4.37
N ALA A 113 -14.95 4.26 5.57
CA ALA A 113 -13.74 4.97 5.95
C ALA A 113 -12.69 3.94 6.40
N TRP A 114 -11.43 4.33 6.32
CA TRP A 114 -10.29 3.52 6.73
C TRP A 114 -9.43 4.33 7.69
N PRO A 115 -9.75 4.29 8.99
CA PRO A 115 -8.95 4.96 9.99
C PRO A 115 -7.58 4.29 10.08
N MET A 116 -6.52 5.06 9.81
CA MET A 116 -5.15 4.55 9.78
C MET A 116 -4.41 4.93 11.04
N THR A 117 -3.88 3.93 11.75
CA THR A 117 -2.94 4.16 12.86
C THR A 117 -1.53 4.26 12.32
N ARG A 118 -0.82 5.29 12.75
CA ARG A 118 0.60 5.46 12.44
C ARG A 118 1.46 4.92 13.55
N PHE A 119 2.29 3.94 13.23
CA PHE A 119 3.37 3.45 14.08
C PHE A 119 4.69 4.03 13.59
N VAL A 120 5.55 4.37 14.53
CA VAL A 120 6.91 4.85 14.25
C VAL A 120 7.91 3.92 14.93
N PHE A 121 8.87 3.46 14.15
CA PHE A 121 9.97 2.63 14.62
C PHE A 121 11.30 3.26 14.20
N THR A 122 12.36 2.94 14.91
CA THR A 122 13.74 3.29 14.55
C THR A 122 14.54 2.03 14.26
N LEU A 123 15.36 2.11 13.21
CA LEU A 123 16.36 1.10 12.85
C LEU A 123 17.72 1.75 13.02
N ASP A 124 18.63 1.05 13.69
CA ASP A 124 20.03 1.45 13.72
C ASP A 124 20.77 0.74 12.58
N LEU A 125 21.33 1.52 11.68
CA LEU A 125 22.15 1.02 10.58
C LEU A 125 23.63 1.03 11.01
N PRO A 126 24.45 0.05 10.57
CA PRO A 126 25.89 0.06 10.83
C PRO A 126 26.58 1.22 10.09
N ASP A 127 27.75 1.62 10.52
CA ASP A 127 28.50 2.77 9.97
C ASP A 127 28.77 2.65 8.46
N ASP A 128 28.88 1.43 7.95
CA ASP A 128 29.14 1.12 6.55
C ASP A 128 27.87 0.79 5.75
N PHE A 129 26.70 1.18 6.24
CA PHE A 129 25.39 0.84 5.64
C PHE A 129 25.29 1.15 4.15
N THR A 130 25.98 2.17 3.67
CA THR A 130 25.96 2.57 2.26
C THR A 130 26.60 1.57 1.31
N GLN A 131 27.36 0.58 1.83
CA GLN A 131 28.02 -0.46 1.04
C GLN A 131 27.09 -1.65 0.72
N SER A 132 25.98 -1.75 1.42
CA SER A 132 25.03 -2.85 1.31
C SER A 132 23.65 -2.36 0.87
N ALA A 133 22.84 -3.25 0.31
CA ALA A 133 21.49 -2.92 -0.11
C ALA A 133 20.49 -3.20 1.01
N LEU A 134 19.52 -2.29 1.19
CA LEU A 134 18.39 -2.49 2.08
C LEU A 134 17.27 -3.22 1.33
N VAL A 135 16.74 -4.29 1.93
CA VAL A 135 15.59 -5.05 1.43
C VAL A 135 14.55 -5.19 2.53
N ALA A 136 13.29 -5.03 2.17
CA ALA A 136 12.16 -5.21 3.08
C ALA A 136 11.27 -6.38 2.63
N VAL A 137 10.77 -7.17 3.59
CA VAL A 137 9.80 -8.24 3.38
C VAL A 137 8.72 -8.15 4.45
N PHE A 138 7.45 -8.26 4.03
CA PHE A 138 6.30 -8.27 4.93
C PHE A 138 5.59 -9.60 4.83
N SER A 139 5.48 -10.32 5.95
CA SER A 139 4.93 -11.68 6.02
C SER A 139 3.47 -11.72 6.46
N ASP A 140 2.89 -12.94 6.43
CA ASP A 140 1.51 -13.20 6.89
C ASP A 140 1.34 -13.17 8.42
N ALA A 141 2.43 -12.98 9.20
CA ALA A 141 2.35 -12.90 10.65
C ALA A 141 1.50 -11.72 11.14
N PHE A 142 1.31 -10.71 10.29
CA PHE A 142 0.37 -9.61 10.52
C PHE A 142 -0.57 -9.44 9.32
N LYS A 143 -1.81 -9.03 9.59
CA LYS A 143 -2.84 -8.85 8.55
C LYS A 143 -2.79 -7.45 7.95
N PHE A 144 -1.74 -7.17 7.20
CA PHE A 144 -1.65 -5.92 6.43
C PHE A 144 -2.73 -5.85 5.35
N GLU A 145 -3.25 -4.65 5.11
CA GLU A 145 -4.04 -4.37 3.91
C GLU A 145 -3.12 -4.28 2.70
N GLU A 146 -3.46 -5.02 1.65
CA GLU A 146 -2.70 -5.05 0.40
C GLU A 146 -3.37 -4.18 -0.68
N PRO A 147 -2.60 -3.55 -1.55
CA PRO A 147 -1.15 -3.61 -1.64
C PRO A 147 -0.45 -2.83 -0.52
N ILE A 148 0.78 -3.21 -0.18
CA ILE A 148 1.65 -2.50 0.74
C ILE A 148 2.47 -1.49 -0.07
N ALA A 149 2.22 -0.20 0.14
CA ALA A 149 2.99 0.87 -0.48
C ALA A 149 4.27 1.11 0.33
N LEU A 150 5.40 0.64 -0.17
CA LEU A 150 6.72 0.86 0.41
C LEU A 150 7.42 2.03 -0.26
N ASN A 151 7.85 3.00 0.52
CA ASN A 151 8.72 4.10 0.09
C ASN A 151 9.98 4.09 0.94
N ILE A 152 11.13 4.09 0.31
CA ILE A 152 12.43 4.23 0.97
C ILE A 152 13.09 5.49 0.43
N SER A 153 13.62 6.32 1.30
CA SER A 153 14.35 7.54 0.93
C SER A 153 15.63 7.68 1.73
N TYR A 154 16.68 8.15 1.07
CA TYR A 154 17.95 8.50 1.68
C TYR A 154 18.21 9.98 1.41
N ASN A 155 18.37 10.76 2.48
CA ASN A 155 18.27 12.22 2.40
C ASN A 155 19.44 12.88 1.68
N SER A 156 20.69 12.42 1.88
CA SER A 156 21.87 13.08 1.30
C SER A 156 21.95 12.94 -0.22
N GLU A 157 21.60 11.77 -0.73
CA GLU A 157 21.71 11.49 -2.18
C GLU A 157 20.39 11.72 -2.94
N GLN A 158 19.31 12.10 -2.23
CA GLN A 158 17.95 12.22 -2.80
C GLN A 158 17.51 10.96 -3.55
N VAL A 159 18.05 9.80 -3.16
CA VAL A 159 17.70 8.51 -3.76
C VAL A 159 16.40 8.03 -3.15
N THR A 160 15.47 7.61 -3.99
CA THR A 160 14.17 7.13 -3.56
C THR A 160 13.80 5.83 -4.24
N LEU A 161 13.10 4.95 -3.50
CA LEU A 161 12.43 3.76 -4.03
C LEU A 161 10.96 3.83 -3.64
N SER A 162 10.06 3.73 -4.61
CA SER A 162 8.63 3.56 -4.36
C SER A 162 8.16 2.29 -5.04
N ARG A 163 7.55 1.38 -4.27
CA ARG A 163 7.04 0.09 -4.79
C ARG A 163 5.77 -0.32 -4.06
N TRP A 164 4.93 -1.02 -4.78
CA TRP A 164 3.80 -1.73 -4.24
C TRP A 164 4.18 -3.19 -4.09
N LEU A 165 3.99 -3.72 -2.91
CA LEU A 165 4.34 -5.08 -2.54
C LEU A 165 3.08 -5.84 -2.11
N VAL A 166 3.15 -7.16 -2.21
CA VAL A 166 2.22 -8.06 -1.52
C VAL A 166 2.99 -8.81 -0.44
N ARG A 167 2.27 -9.39 0.52
CA ARG A 167 2.89 -10.18 1.59
C ARG A 167 3.76 -11.29 1.02
N ASN A 168 4.84 -11.60 1.71
CA ASN A 168 5.87 -12.58 1.35
C ASN A 168 6.63 -12.23 0.05
N GLN A 169 6.49 -11.01 -0.47
CA GLN A 169 7.29 -10.49 -1.57
C GLN A 169 8.42 -9.64 -1.01
N ALA A 170 9.66 -9.92 -1.44
CA ALA A 170 10.78 -9.04 -1.14
C ALA A 170 10.69 -7.75 -1.98
N SER A 171 11.03 -6.62 -1.37
CA SER A 171 11.23 -5.40 -2.13
C SER A 171 12.41 -5.54 -3.10
N PRO A 172 12.48 -4.73 -4.16
CA PRO A 172 13.75 -4.53 -4.83
C PRO A 172 14.81 -4.04 -3.85
N ALA A 173 16.06 -4.39 -4.12
CA ALA A 173 17.19 -3.92 -3.34
C ALA A 173 17.31 -2.39 -3.47
N PHE A 174 17.37 -1.70 -2.33
CA PHE A 174 17.60 -0.26 -2.28
C PHE A 174 19.07 0.01 -1.99
N TYR A 175 19.74 0.68 -2.91
CA TYR A 175 21.14 1.08 -2.79
C TYR A 175 21.21 2.54 -2.39
N PHE A 176 21.97 2.86 -1.35
CA PHE A 176 22.14 4.23 -0.84
C PHE A 176 22.98 5.10 -1.76
N ASN A 177 23.89 4.52 -2.53
CA ASN A 177 24.65 5.21 -3.56
C ASN A 177 23.87 5.17 -4.89
N ALA A 178 23.86 6.28 -5.61
CA ALA A 178 23.05 6.46 -6.84
C ALA A 178 23.37 5.51 -8.02
N GLN A 179 24.33 4.61 -7.88
CA GLN A 179 24.67 3.61 -8.89
C GLN A 179 24.23 2.22 -8.45
N PRO A 180 23.10 1.70 -8.97
CA PRO A 180 22.81 0.29 -8.84
C PRO A 180 23.93 -0.51 -9.52
N PRO A 181 24.36 -1.67 -8.97
CA PRO A 181 25.34 -2.53 -9.64
C PRO A 181 24.84 -2.87 -11.04
N ALA A 182 25.75 -2.81 -12.02
CA ALA A 182 25.43 -3.06 -13.42
C ALA A 182 24.96 -4.49 -13.73
N GLU A 183 25.04 -5.40 -12.76
CA GLU A 183 24.62 -6.79 -12.88
C GLU A 183 23.25 -6.99 -12.22
N GLY A 184 22.19 -7.06 -13.03
CA GLY A 184 20.85 -7.47 -12.56
C GLY A 184 19.66 -6.70 -13.10
N LEU A 185 19.85 -5.57 -13.78
CA LEU A 185 18.73 -4.76 -14.26
C LEU A 185 17.83 -5.51 -15.26
N ALA A 186 18.37 -6.34 -16.12
CA ALA A 186 17.58 -7.06 -17.14
C ALA A 186 16.69 -8.17 -16.56
N SER A 187 17.11 -8.86 -15.50
CA SER A 187 16.30 -9.91 -14.84
C SER A 187 15.28 -9.32 -13.88
N ALA A 188 15.63 -8.22 -13.20
CA ALA A 188 14.73 -7.48 -12.32
C ALA A 188 13.54 -6.88 -13.08
N ASP A 189 13.76 -6.35 -14.27
CA ASP A 189 12.71 -5.76 -15.10
C ASP A 189 11.68 -6.79 -15.57
N VAL A 190 12.10 -7.97 -16.02
CA VAL A 190 11.16 -9.02 -16.46
C VAL A 190 10.32 -9.53 -15.30
N GLN A 191 10.91 -9.71 -14.13
CA GLN A 191 10.20 -10.14 -12.92
C GLN A 191 9.24 -9.05 -12.43
N LEU A 192 9.65 -7.78 -12.52
CA LEU A 192 8.83 -6.62 -12.21
C LEU A 192 7.59 -6.55 -13.11
N TRP A 193 7.77 -6.68 -14.43
CA TRP A 193 6.66 -6.72 -15.40
C TRP A 193 5.73 -7.90 -15.16
N ALA A 194 6.27 -9.09 -14.89
CA ALA A 194 5.47 -10.27 -14.56
C ALA A 194 4.63 -10.06 -13.30
N ASN A 195 5.20 -9.43 -12.27
CA ASN A 195 4.49 -9.11 -11.04
C ASN A 195 3.38 -8.07 -11.26
N TYR A 196 3.64 -6.99 -12.01
CA TYR A 196 2.61 -6.02 -12.35
C TYR A 196 1.48 -6.63 -13.20
N LEU A 197 1.82 -7.48 -14.16
CA LEU A 197 0.83 -8.19 -14.96
C LEU A 197 -0.02 -9.11 -14.09
N LYS A 198 0.61 -9.87 -13.19
CA LYS A 198 -0.09 -10.73 -12.24
C LYS A 198 -1.00 -9.93 -11.30
N GLN A 199 -0.52 -8.81 -10.75
CA GLN A 199 -1.32 -7.94 -9.89
C GLN A 199 -2.50 -7.34 -10.66
N GLY A 200 -2.27 -6.85 -11.89
CA GLY A 200 -3.32 -6.34 -12.74
C GLY A 200 -4.38 -7.40 -13.07
N MET A 201 -3.95 -8.64 -13.35
CA MET A 201 -4.88 -9.75 -13.56
C MET A 201 -5.67 -10.10 -12.30
N LEU A 202 -5.03 -10.19 -11.14
CA LEU A 202 -5.70 -10.46 -9.87
C LEU A 202 -6.66 -9.34 -9.45
N HIS A 203 -6.35 -8.10 -9.83
CA HIS A 203 -7.25 -6.96 -9.61
C HIS A 203 -8.54 -7.08 -10.43
N ILE A 204 -8.46 -7.66 -11.63
CA ILE A 204 -9.62 -7.85 -12.51
C ILE A 204 -10.33 -9.19 -12.21
N VAL A 205 -9.57 -10.28 -12.01
CA VAL A 205 -10.10 -11.63 -11.77
C VAL A 205 -9.32 -12.28 -10.63
N PRO A 206 -9.95 -12.64 -9.50
CA PRO A 206 -11.38 -12.67 -9.20
C PRO A 206 -11.94 -11.43 -8.49
N PHE A 207 -11.13 -10.40 -8.16
CA PHE A 207 -11.53 -9.35 -7.23
C PHE A 207 -12.23 -8.14 -7.88
N GLY A 208 -12.12 -7.97 -9.20
CA GLY A 208 -12.69 -6.84 -9.94
C GLY A 208 -13.79 -7.23 -10.94
N TRP A 209 -14.77 -8.03 -10.51
CA TRP A 209 -15.91 -8.41 -11.36
C TRP A 209 -16.70 -7.22 -11.89
N ASP A 210 -16.72 -6.11 -11.15
CA ASP A 210 -17.27 -4.82 -11.55
C ASP A 210 -16.60 -4.28 -12.81
N HIS A 211 -15.27 -4.35 -12.90
CA HIS A 211 -14.51 -3.97 -14.11
C HIS A 211 -14.81 -4.91 -15.28
N ALA A 212 -14.87 -6.21 -15.03
CA ALA A 212 -15.22 -7.19 -16.06
C ALA A 212 -16.65 -6.98 -16.57
N LEU A 213 -17.61 -6.72 -15.68
CA LEU A 213 -18.99 -6.41 -16.03
C LEU A 213 -19.10 -5.06 -16.74
N PHE A 214 -18.31 -4.06 -16.37
CA PHE A 214 -18.26 -2.78 -17.05
C PHE A 214 -17.76 -2.94 -18.50
N VAL A 215 -16.65 -3.66 -18.71
CA VAL A 215 -16.12 -3.94 -20.06
C VAL A 215 -17.11 -4.77 -20.87
N LEU A 216 -17.77 -5.76 -20.26
CA LEU A 216 -18.83 -6.54 -20.91
C LEU A 216 -20.02 -5.64 -21.28
N GLY A 217 -20.43 -4.73 -20.42
CA GLY A 217 -21.47 -3.74 -20.69
C GLY A 217 -21.12 -2.84 -21.88
N LEU A 218 -19.88 -2.37 -21.94
CA LEU A 218 -19.37 -1.61 -23.09
C LEU A 218 -19.40 -2.46 -24.37
N PHE A 219 -18.97 -3.72 -24.30
CA PHE A 219 -18.97 -4.65 -25.42
C PHE A 219 -20.39 -4.88 -25.97
N LEU A 220 -21.37 -5.10 -25.10
CA LEU A 220 -22.76 -5.30 -25.47
C LEU A 220 -23.47 -4.02 -25.97
N GLY A 221 -22.97 -2.85 -25.53
CA GLY A 221 -23.54 -1.55 -25.87
C GLY A 221 -23.07 -0.95 -27.21
N VAL A 222 -22.04 -1.53 -27.84
CA VAL A 222 -21.47 -1.00 -29.10
C VAL A 222 -21.76 -1.90 -30.27
N ALA A 223 -22.02 -1.28 -31.43
CA ALA A 223 -22.36 -2.02 -32.67
C ALA A 223 -21.14 -2.54 -33.45
N SER A 224 -19.89 -2.13 -33.06
CA SER A 224 -18.67 -2.53 -33.76
C SER A 224 -17.45 -2.54 -32.86
N LEU A 225 -16.48 -3.43 -33.14
CA LEU A 225 -15.20 -3.50 -32.46
C LEU A 225 -14.38 -2.20 -32.53
N ARG A 226 -14.56 -1.42 -33.62
CA ARG A 226 -13.90 -0.12 -33.76
C ARG A 226 -14.42 0.90 -32.74
N GLN A 227 -15.73 0.91 -32.51
CA GLN A 227 -16.33 1.78 -31.46
C GLN A 227 -15.89 1.35 -30.07
N LEU A 228 -15.80 0.04 -29.83
CA LEU A 228 -15.29 -0.50 -28.57
C LEU A 228 -13.85 -0.07 -28.32
N ALA A 229 -12.96 -0.22 -29.32
CA ALA A 229 -11.56 0.18 -29.22
C ALA A 229 -11.42 1.69 -28.92
N LEU A 230 -12.20 2.55 -29.61
CA LEU A 230 -12.21 4.00 -29.34
C LEU A 230 -12.68 4.34 -27.94
N LEU A 231 -13.71 3.65 -27.44
CA LEU A 231 -14.23 3.85 -26.09
C LEU A 231 -13.22 3.43 -25.02
N ILE A 232 -12.60 2.26 -25.16
CA ILE A 232 -11.58 1.76 -24.22
C ILE A 232 -10.36 2.67 -24.25
N THR A 233 -9.90 3.07 -25.44
CA THR A 233 -8.75 4.00 -25.56
C THR A 233 -9.06 5.35 -24.92
N GLY A 234 -10.24 5.91 -25.17
CA GLY A 234 -10.68 7.16 -24.56
C GLY A 234 -10.74 7.09 -23.03
N PHE A 235 -11.22 5.97 -22.48
CA PHE A 235 -11.28 5.73 -21.04
C PHE A 235 -9.86 5.54 -20.42
N THR A 236 -8.94 4.95 -21.16
CA THR A 236 -7.57 4.72 -20.67
C THR A 236 -6.70 5.98 -20.70
N LEU A 237 -7.05 6.95 -21.56
CA LEU A 237 -6.30 8.21 -21.73
C LEU A 237 -6.88 9.37 -20.90
N ALA A 238 -8.06 9.23 -20.31
CA ALA A 238 -8.71 10.22 -19.45
C ALA A 238 -8.28 10.10 -18.00
#